data_6fd39d91a3656415db3eb9f0e3c5ad60
#
_entry.id   6fd39d91a3656415db3eb9f0e3c5ad60
#
_cell.length_a   1.000
_cell.length_b   1.000
_cell.length_c   1.000
_cell.angle_alpha   90.00
_cell.angle_beta   90.00
_cell.angle_gamma   90.00
#
_symmetry.space_group_name_H-M   'P 1'
#
loop_
_entity.id
_entity.type
_entity.pdbx_description
1 polymer ?
#
loop_
_entity_poly.entity_id
_entity_poly.type
_entity_poly.pdbx_seq_one_letter_code
_entity_poly.pdbx_strand_id
1 'polypeptide(L)'
;QRSLVGSEMCIRDRKRIEAAYPEKADIIKKALDKISGLEKAGEGNVDMPAEQFGIIMSQILLMKDDEWKDTLIKTGSALGRFIYILDAYEDLEEDNKKGRYNGLRAYSQRPDYDAFVENILKSLMAQCAAAFERLPVIENANLLRNIIYSGVWTRFELCRNKRELKTKNESQSENPGKTY
;
A
#
# COMPACT_ATOMS: atom_id res chain seq x y z
N GLN A 1 2.34 -26.68 -17.11
CA GLN A 1 1.78 -27.57 -16.03
C GLN A 1 1.99 -27.00 -14.61
N ARG A 2 2.89 -26.05 -14.38
CA ARG A 2 3.08 -25.44 -13.04
C ARG A 2 1.94 -24.51 -12.57
N SER A 3 1.16 -23.98 -13.49
CA SER A 3 0.07 -23.01 -13.21
C SER A 3 -1.18 -23.65 -12.59
N LEU A 4 -1.53 -24.88 -12.98
CA LEU A 4 -2.76 -25.54 -12.52
C LEU A 4 -2.68 -26.04 -11.05
N VAL A 5 -1.56 -26.60 -10.63
CA VAL A 5 -1.37 -27.09 -9.26
C VAL A 5 -1.40 -25.96 -8.24
N GLY A 6 -0.82 -24.77 -8.57
CA GLY A 6 -0.88 -23.59 -7.72
C GLY A 6 -2.29 -23.02 -7.59
N SER A 7 -3.08 -23.01 -8.65
CA SER A 7 -4.44 -22.45 -8.63
C SER A 7 -5.43 -23.34 -7.84
N GLU A 8 -5.34 -24.66 -7.96
CA GLU A 8 -6.20 -25.59 -7.22
C GLU A 8 -5.91 -25.57 -5.71
N MET A 9 -4.63 -25.47 -5.32
CA MET A 9 -4.25 -25.35 -3.93
C MET A 9 -4.75 -24.02 -3.34
N CYS A 10 -4.59 -22.89 -4.04
CA CYS A 10 -5.13 -21.61 -3.62
C CYS A 10 -6.65 -21.61 -3.48
N ILE A 11 -7.38 -22.23 -4.41
CA ILE A 11 -8.86 -22.31 -4.35
C ILE A 11 -9.32 -23.12 -3.15
N ARG A 12 -8.65 -24.25 -2.85
CA ARG A 12 -9.00 -25.09 -1.72
C ARG A 12 -8.70 -24.41 -0.38
N ASP A 13 -7.54 -23.75 -0.28
CA ASP A 13 -7.16 -22.99 0.91
C ASP A 13 -8.08 -21.80 1.13
N ARG A 14 -8.48 -21.11 0.08
CA ARG A 14 -9.46 -20.03 0.13
C ARG A 14 -10.79 -20.52 0.71
N LYS A 15 -11.36 -21.62 0.20
CA LYS A 15 -12.61 -22.19 0.71
C LYS A 15 -12.51 -22.60 2.19
N ARG A 16 -11.36 -23.11 2.59
CA ARG A 16 -11.10 -23.48 3.98
C ARG A 16 -11.05 -22.25 4.90
N ILE A 17 -10.42 -21.16 4.46
CA ILE A 17 -10.36 -19.90 5.20
C ILE A 17 -11.75 -19.25 5.26
N GLU A 18 -12.48 -19.22 4.15
CA GLU A 18 -13.86 -18.70 4.09
C GLU A 18 -14.80 -19.47 5.05
N ALA A 19 -14.64 -20.78 5.16
CA ALA A 19 -15.41 -21.60 6.09
C ALA A 19 -15.01 -21.39 7.56
N ALA A 20 -13.73 -21.13 7.83
CA ALA A 20 -13.23 -20.91 9.19
C ALA A 20 -13.52 -19.49 9.72
N TYR A 21 -13.57 -18.49 8.82
CA TYR A 21 -13.74 -17.07 9.15
C TYR A 21 -14.75 -16.38 8.22
N PRO A 22 -16.02 -16.81 8.19
CA PRO A 22 -17.00 -16.36 7.18
C PRO A 22 -17.26 -14.85 7.23
N GLU A 23 -17.36 -14.26 8.42
CA GLU A 23 -17.59 -12.82 8.58
C GLU A 23 -16.43 -11.97 8.05
N LYS A 24 -15.19 -12.38 8.36
CA LYS A 24 -13.99 -11.69 7.87
C LYS A 24 -13.86 -11.83 6.35
N ALA A 25 -14.11 -13.02 5.83
CA ALA A 25 -14.07 -13.28 4.39
C ALA A 25 -15.10 -12.42 3.64
N ASP A 26 -16.30 -12.24 4.18
CA ASP A 26 -17.34 -11.37 3.60
C ASP A 26 -16.92 -9.89 3.61
N ILE A 27 -16.38 -9.40 4.72
CA ILE A 27 -15.87 -8.02 4.84
C ILE A 27 -14.75 -7.79 3.82
N ILE A 28 -13.77 -8.69 3.74
CA ILE A 28 -12.64 -8.59 2.80
C ILE A 28 -13.16 -8.61 1.35
N LYS A 29 -14.09 -9.51 1.03
CA LYS A 29 -14.67 -9.59 -0.31
C LYS A 29 -15.37 -8.29 -0.70
N LYS A 30 -16.23 -7.75 0.18
CA LYS A 30 -16.91 -6.46 -0.05
C LYS A 30 -15.92 -5.32 -0.27
N ALA A 31 -14.82 -5.27 0.48
CA ALA A 31 -13.79 -4.27 0.32
C ALA A 31 -13.06 -4.41 -1.02
N LEU A 32 -12.72 -5.63 -1.45
CA LEU A 32 -12.13 -5.89 -2.77
C LEU A 32 -13.05 -5.52 -3.91
N ASP A 33 -14.34 -5.87 -3.83
CA ASP A 33 -15.35 -5.51 -4.83
C ASP A 33 -15.48 -3.97 -4.94
N LYS A 34 -15.39 -3.26 -3.82
CA LYS A 34 -15.45 -1.80 -3.76
C LYS A 34 -14.20 -1.15 -4.37
N ILE A 35 -12.99 -1.68 -4.09
CA ILE A 35 -11.75 -1.24 -4.76
C ILE A 35 -11.91 -1.42 -6.27
N SER A 36 -12.29 -2.61 -6.73
CA SER A 36 -12.48 -2.87 -8.17
C SER A 36 -13.51 -1.94 -8.81
N GLY A 37 -14.57 -1.59 -8.11
CA GLY A 37 -15.57 -0.62 -8.57
C GLY A 37 -14.99 0.79 -8.71
N LEU A 38 -14.24 1.27 -7.73
CA LEU A 38 -13.57 2.58 -7.72
C LEU A 38 -12.54 2.68 -8.85
N GLU A 39 -11.72 1.64 -9.02
CA GLU A 39 -10.72 1.58 -10.09
C GLU A 39 -11.36 1.61 -11.48
N LYS A 40 -12.44 0.84 -11.70
CA LYS A 40 -13.19 0.84 -12.97
C LYS A 40 -13.89 2.17 -13.25
N ALA A 41 -14.34 2.86 -12.20
CA ALA A 41 -14.94 4.19 -12.32
C ALA A 41 -13.90 5.29 -12.60
N GLY A 42 -12.60 4.98 -12.47
CA GLY A 42 -11.52 5.96 -12.62
C GLY A 42 -11.48 6.96 -11.47
N GLU A 43 -11.80 6.54 -10.24
CA GLU A 43 -11.82 7.42 -9.07
C GLU A 43 -10.48 8.13 -8.89
N GLY A 44 -10.50 9.46 -8.94
CA GLY A 44 -9.27 10.28 -8.83
C GLY A 44 -8.79 10.48 -7.40
N ASN A 45 -9.56 10.08 -6.39
CA ASN A 45 -9.19 10.19 -4.99
C ASN A 45 -8.58 8.87 -4.50
N VAL A 46 -7.26 8.85 -4.30
CA VAL A 46 -6.53 7.67 -3.84
C VAL A 46 -6.94 7.22 -2.42
N ASP A 47 -7.51 8.10 -1.61
CA ASP A 47 -7.91 7.77 -0.23
C ASP A 47 -9.04 6.75 -0.19
N MET A 48 -9.98 6.79 -1.14
CA MET A 48 -11.13 5.89 -1.15
C MET A 48 -10.74 4.42 -1.32
N PRO A 49 -9.97 4.02 -2.35
CA PRO A 49 -9.50 2.63 -2.45
C PRO A 49 -8.48 2.27 -1.36
N ALA A 50 -7.63 3.21 -0.91
CA ALA A 50 -6.70 2.97 0.19
C ALA A 50 -7.43 2.66 1.50
N GLU A 51 -8.55 3.33 1.79
CA GLU A 51 -9.39 3.02 2.96
C GLU A 51 -9.93 1.59 2.90
N GLN A 52 -10.39 1.13 1.75
CA GLN A 52 -10.87 -0.24 1.59
C GLN A 52 -9.73 -1.26 1.81
N PHE A 53 -8.53 -0.97 1.33
CA PHE A 53 -7.37 -1.82 1.59
C PHE A 53 -6.97 -1.80 3.08
N GLY A 54 -7.15 -0.67 3.75
CA GLY A 54 -7.03 -0.54 5.21
C GLY A 54 -8.02 -1.45 5.96
N ILE A 55 -9.27 -1.54 5.49
CA ILE A 55 -10.27 -2.47 6.04
C ILE A 55 -9.80 -3.92 5.90
N ILE A 56 -9.28 -4.32 4.73
CA ILE A 56 -8.75 -5.67 4.49
C ILE A 56 -7.63 -5.98 5.49
N MET A 57 -6.65 -5.10 5.63
CA MET A 57 -5.52 -5.31 6.54
C MET A 57 -5.97 -5.33 8.01
N SER A 58 -6.98 -4.56 8.39
CA SER A 58 -7.58 -4.62 9.72
C SER A 58 -8.15 -6.00 10.03
N GLN A 59 -8.85 -6.62 9.07
CA GLN A 59 -9.40 -7.97 9.24
C GLN A 59 -8.31 -9.04 9.33
N ILE A 60 -7.20 -8.86 8.62
CA ILE A 60 -6.05 -9.77 8.66
C ILE A 60 -5.36 -9.71 10.02
N LEU A 61 -5.12 -8.51 10.56
CA LEU A 61 -4.46 -8.34 11.85
C LEU A 61 -5.35 -8.65 13.05
N LEU A 62 -6.66 -8.55 12.91
CA LEU A 62 -7.60 -8.84 13.97
C LEU A 62 -7.70 -10.35 14.19
N MET A 63 -6.93 -10.89 15.15
CA MET A 63 -6.92 -12.32 15.44
C MET A 63 -8.06 -12.75 16.37
N LYS A 64 -8.43 -11.90 17.37
CA LYS A 64 -9.46 -12.16 18.37
C LYS A 64 -10.27 -10.90 18.65
N ASP A 65 -11.47 -11.08 19.14
CA ASP A 65 -12.33 -10.00 19.67
C ASP A 65 -12.07 -9.89 21.18
N ASP A 66 -11.02 -9.13 21.53
CA ASP A 66 -10.58 -8.86 22.89
C ASP A 66 -10.30 -7.36 23.08
N GLU A 67 -9.70 -6.99 24.23
CA GLU A 67 -9.35 -5.62 24.57
C GLU A 67 -8.40 -4.92 23.57
N TRP A 68 -7.70 -5.68 22.72
CA TRP A 68 -6.77 -5.16 21.72
C TRP A 68 -7.40 -4.95 20.34
N LYS A 69 -8.65 -5.35 20.15
CA LYS A 69 -9.39 -5.28 18.89
C LYS A 69 -9.26 -3.93 18.21
N ASP A 70 -9.64 -2.85 18.90
CA ASP A 70 -9.63 -1.51 18.31
C ASP A 70 -8.23 -1.04 17.96
N THR A 71 -7.24 -1.45 18.74
CA THR A 71 -5.84 -1.11 18.49
C THR A 71 -5.29 -1.86 17.29
N LEU A 72 -5.61 -3.15 17.14
CA LEU A 72 -5.26 -3.97 15.99
C LEU A 72 -5.94 -3.47 14.70
N ILE A 73 -7.21 -3.09 14.78
CA ILE A 73 -7.94 -2.48 13.65
C ILE A 73 -7.27 -1.19 13.20
N LYS A 74 -6.90 -0.29 14.13
CA LYS A 74 -6.20 0.96 13.80
C LYS A 74 -4.84 0.72 13.18
N THR A 75 -4.07 -0.22 13.73
CA THR A 75 -2.75 -0.62 13.20
C THR A 75 -2.91 -1.16 11.78
N GLY A 76 -3.83 -2.10 11.56
CA GLY A 76 -4.10 -2.70 10.25
C GLY A 76 -4.60 -1.69 9.22
N SER A 77 -5.52 -0.81 9.63
CA SER A 77 -6.04 0.23 8.74
C SER A 77 -4.96 1.18 8.26
N ALA A 78 -4.14 1.71 9.16
CA ALA A 78 -3.05 2.61 8.80
C ALA A 78 -1.99 1.94 7.92
N LEU A 79 -1.60 0.71 8.27
CA LEU A 79 -0.65 -0.09 7.50
C LEU A 79 -1.19 -0.43 6.11
N GLY A 80 -2.45 -0.82 5.99
CA GLY A 80 -3.06 -1.15 4.70
C GLY A 80 -3.13 0.05 3.77
N ARG A 81 -3.57 1.20 4.27
CA ARG A 81 -3.58 2.46 3.51
C ARG A 81 -2.17 2.85 3.06
N PHE A 82 -1.18 2.71 3.93
CA PHE A 82 0.22 2.95 3.58
C PHE A 82 0.67 2.06 2.43
N ILE A 83 0.43 0.74 2.51
CA ILE A 83 0.82 -0.22 1.48
C ILE A 83 0.17 0.13 0.14
N TYR A 84 -1.14 0.41 0.11
CA TYR A 84 -1.85 0.75 -1.12
C TYR A 84 -1.29 2.01 -1.79
N ILE A 85 -1.02 3.06 -1.01
CA ILE A 85 -0.49 4.33 -1.55
C ILE A 85 0.96 4.18 -2.01
N LEU A 86 1.77 3.41 -1.28
CA LEU A 86 3.15 3.12 -1.68
C LEU A 86 3.21 2.33 -2.99
N ASP A 87 2.36 1.32 -3.16
CA ASP A 87 2.25 0.53 -4.38
C ASP A 87 1.81 1.41 -5.57
N ALA A 88 0.79 2.25 -5.38
CA ALA A 88 0.38 3.22 -6.39
C ALA A 88 1.50 4.21 -6.76
N TYR A 89 2.34 4.60 -5.79
CA TYR A 89 3.50 5.47 -6.03
C TYR A 89 4.59 4.77 -6.84
N GLU A 90 4.88 3.49 -6.53
CA GLU A 90 5.88 2.69 -7.25
C GLU A 90 5.45 2.43 -8.70
N ASP A 91 4.20 2.05 -8.89
CA ASP A 91 3.68 1.57 -10.17
C ASP A 91 3.21 2.68 -11.12
N LEU A 92 3.21 3.95 -10.69
CA LEU A 92 2.64 5.08 -11.44
C LEU A 92 3.14 5.15 -12.90
N GLU A 93 4.44 5.01 -13.12
CA GLU A 93 5.00 5.10 -14.49
C GLU A 93 4.56 3.93 -15.37
N GLU A 94 4.55 2.72 -14.79
CA GLU A 94 4.15 1.52 -15.50
C GLU A 94 2.66 1.52 -15.80
N ASP A 95 1.83 1.92 -14.84
CA ASP A 95 0.38 2.04 -14.98
C ASP A 95 0.00 3.08 -16.03
N ASN A 96 0.71 4.22 -16.06
CA ASN A 96 0.50 5.22 -17.10
C ASN A 96 0.83 4.68 -18.50
N LYS A 97 1.94 3.95 -18.64
CA LYS A 97 2.34 3.35 -19.93
C LYS A 97 1.36 2.27 -20.40
N LYS A 98 0.79 1.51 -19.47
CA LYS A 98 -0.16 0.41 -19.76
C LYS A 98 -1.62 0.86 -19.78
N GLY A 99 -1.91 2.13 -19.51
CA GLY A 99 -3.29 2.65 -19.43
C GLY A 99 -4.08 2.05 -18.27
N ARG A 100 -3.40 1.55 -17.22
CA ARG A 100 -4.05 1.00 -16.03
C ARG A 100 -4.45 2.11 -15.07
N TYR A 101 -5.41 1.83 -14.19
CA TYR A 101 -5.78 2.74 -13.13
C TYR A 101 -4.62 2.97 -12.17
N ASN A 102 -4.46 4.22 -11.72
CA ASN A 102 -3.59 4.59 -10.61
C ASN A 102 -4.15 5.85 -9.94
N GLY A 103 -4.53 5.73 -8.66
CA GLY A 103 -5.18 6.81 -7.91
C GLY A 103 -4.29 8.03 -7.64
N LEU A 104 -2.96 7.90 -7.81
CA LEU A 104 -2.01 9.03 -7.71
C LEU A 104 -1.81 9.77 -9.03
N ARG A 105 -2.38 9.30 -10.14
CA ARG A 105 -2.21 9.93 -11.47
C ARG A 105 -2.65 11.39 -11.46
N ALA A 106 -3.76 11.72 -10.81
CA ALA A 106 -4.27 13.09 -10.72
C ALA A 106 -3.29 14.05 -10.03
N TYR A 107 -2.42 13.54 -9.19
CA TYR A 107 -1.45 14.32 -8.42
C TYR A 107 -0.06 14.36 -9.07
N SER A 108 0.21 13.54 -10.09
CA SER A 108 1.54 13.33 -10.67
C SER A 108 2.17 14.56 -11.31
N GLN A 109 1.37 15.55 -11.67
CA GLN A 109 1.83 16.81 -12.27
C GLN A 109 2.19 17.88 -11.23
N ARG A 110 2.07 17.59 -9.94
CA ARG A 110 2.45 18.55 -8.88
C ARG A 110 3.96 18.73 -8.85
N PRO A 111 4.46 19.97 -8.72
CA PRO A 111 5.90 20.21 -8.56
C PRO A 111 6.50 19.56 -7.30
N ASP A 112 5.66 19.39 -6.27
CA ASP A 112 6.00 18.81 -4.97
C ASP A 112 5.51 17.35 -4.82
N TYR A 113 5.30 16.61 -5.93
CA TYR A 113 4.65 15.29 -5.92
C TYR A 113 5.28 14.30 -4.95
N ASP A 114 6.61 14.14 -4.98
CA ASP A 114 7.29 13.20 -4.11
C ASP A 114 7.17 13.60 -2.63
N ALA A 115 7.30 14.89 -2.31
CA ALA A 115 7.12 15.40 -0.96
C ALA A 115 5.65 15.28 -0.49
N PHE A 116 4.69 15.48 -1.38
CA PHE A 116 3.27 15.29 -1.11
C PHE A 116 2.96 13.84 -0.73
N VAL A 117 3.42 12.87 -1.53
CA VAL A 117 3.21 11.45 -1.23
C VAL A 117 3.97 11.04 0.04
N GLU A 118 5.20 11.50 0.22
CA GLU A 118 5.99 11.25 1.44
C GLU A 118 5.26 11.70 2.71
N ASN A 119 4.63 12.87 2.69
CA ASN A 119 3.87 13.39 3.83
C ASN A 119 2.64 12.53 4.15
N ILE A 120 1.94 12.03 3.14
CA ILE A 120 0.82 11.09 3.33
C ILE A 120 1.33 9.80 3.99
N LEU A 121 2.38 9.21 3.43
CA LEU A 121 2.98 7.97 3.93
C LEU A 121 3.50 8.15 5.38
N LYS A 122 4.15 9.27 5.70
CA LYS A 122 4.59 9.60 7.06
C LYS A 122 3.43 9.69 8.04
N SER A 123 2.34 10.34 7.65
CA SER A 123 1.14 10.46 8.49
C SER A 123 0.54 9.08 8.79
N LEU A 124 0.43 8.21 7.80
CA LEU A 124 -0.10 6.86 7.94
C LEU A 124 0.80 5.99 8.83
N MET A 125 2.13 6.04 8.62
CA MET A 125 3.05 5.28 9.47
C MET A 125 3.12 5.81 10.89
N ALA A 126 2.98 7.12 11.12
CA ALA A 126 2.86 7.68 12.46
C ALA A 126 1.61 7.15 13.19
N GLN A 127 0.47 7.06 12.50
CA GLN A 127 -0.75 6.46 13.03
C GLN A 127 -0.57 4.97 13.34
N CYS A 128 0.05 4.23 12.40
CA CYS A 128 0.36 2.81 12.58
C CYS A 128 1.27 2.58 13.78
N ALA A 129 2.38 3.32 13.89
CA ALA A 129 3.33 3.22 14.98
C ALA A 129 2.68 3.57 16.33
N ALA A 130 1.92 4.66 16.39
CA ALA A 130 1.22 5.07 17.62
C ALA A 130 0.20 4.02 18.10
N ALA A 131 -0.46 3.31 17.19
CA ALA A 131 -1.35 2.20 17.54
C ALA A 131 -0.54 0.95 17.95
N PHE A 132 0.49 0.61 17.17
CA PHE A 132 1.35 -0.55 17.44
C PHE A 132 2.02 -0.49 18.81
N GLU A 133 2.56 0.67 19.22
CA GLU A 133 3.25 0.82 20.52
C GLU A 133 2.31 0.66 21.73
N ARG A 134 1.00 0.63 21.52
CA ARG A 134 0.02 0.35 22.56
C ARG A 134 -0.27 -1.15 22.72
N LEU A 135 0.19 -1.97 21.77
CA LEU A 135 -0.01 -3.42 21.83
C LEU A 135 1.03 -4.05 22.77
N PRO A 136 0.66 -5.08 23.57
CA PRO A 136 1.58 -5.77 24.48
C PRO A 136 2.48 -6.77 23.72
N VAL A 137 3.17 -6.30 22.67
CA VAL A 137 4.06 -7.13 21.88
C VAL A 137 5.38 -7.31 22.60
N ILE A 138 5.69 -8.53 23.01
CA ILE A 138 6.93 -8.90 23.71
C ILE A 138 7.89 -9.59 22.73
N GLU A 139 7.42 -10.64 22.06
CA GLU A 139 8.24 -11.40 21.14
C GLU A 139 8.42 -10.63 19.82
N ASN A 140 9.66 -10.61 19.33
CA ASN A 140 10.03 -9.93 18.09
C ASN A 140 9.69 -8.42 18.04
N ALA A 141 9.42 -7.77 19.17
CA ALA A 141 9.06 -6.35 19.24
C ALA A 141 10.06 -5.46 18.51
N ASN A 142 11.38 -5.70 18.71
CA ASN A 142 12.43 -4.93 18.04
C ASN A 142 12.45 -5.13 16.52
N LEU A 143 12.17 -6.35 16.05
CA LEU A 143 12.08 -6.64 14.62
C LEU A 143 10.88 -5.89 14.00
N LEU A 144 9.73 -5.95 14.65
CA LEU A 144 8.52 -5.24 14.19
C LEU A 144 8.72 -3.73 14.20
N ARG A 145 9.35 -3.17 15.25
CA ARG A 145 9.74 -1.75 15.28
C ARG A 145 10.67 -1.40 14.13
N ASN A 146 11.69 -2.20 13.87
CA ASN A 146 12.59 -1.95 12.75
C ASN A 146 11.86 -1.94 11.40
N ILE A 147 10.88 -2.82 11.20
CA ILE A 147 10.03 -2.82 10.00
C ILE A 147 9.22 -1.51 9.93
N ILE A 148 8.51 -1.14 11.00
CA ILE A 148 7.60 0.02 11.03
C ILE A 148 8.36 1.35 10.89
N TYR A 149 9.51 1.49 11.55
CA TYR A 149 10.25 2.76 11.58
C TYR A 149 11.28 2.91 10.46
N SER A 150 11.78 1.83 9.88
CA SER A 150 12.84 1.85 8.85
C SER A 150 12.51 1.03 7.60
N GLY A 151 12.13 -0.22 7.78
CA GLY A 151 12.01 -1.18 6.68
C GLY A 151 11.03 -0.75 5.59
N VAL A 152 9.89 -0.18 5.99
CA VAL A 152 8.83 0.27 5.07
C VAL A 152 9.27 1.40 4.13
N TRP A 153 10.31 2.18 4.50
CA TRP A 153 10.78 3.32 3.73
C TRP A 153 11.72 2.96 2.59
N THR A 154 12.36 1.79 2.66
CA THR A 154 13.36 1.37 1.68
C THR A 154 12.82 1.40 0.25
N ARG A 155 11.60 0.94 0.03
CA ARG A 155 10.99 0.94 -1.30
C ARG A 155 10.66 2.35 -1.79
N PHE A 156 10.14 3.19 -0.92
CA PHE A 156 9.87 4.60 -1.24
C PHE A 156 11.14 5.33 -1.67
N GLU A 157 12.23 5.19 -0.91
CA GLU A 157 13.51 5.82 -1.19
C GLU A 157 14.13 5.32 -2.50
N LEU A 158 14.08 4.02 -2.76
CA LEU A 158 14.55 3.43 -4.02
C LEU A 158 13.77 3.99 -5.21
N CYS A 159 12.47 4.11 -5.09
CA CYS A 159 11.62 4.64 -6.16
C CYS A 159 11.89 6.14 -6.40
N ARG A 160 11.99 6.95 -5.34
CA ARG A 160 12.33 8.37 -5.41
C ARG A 160 13.68 8.59 -6.07
N ASN A 161 14.71 7.90 -5.62
CA ASN A 161 16.07 8.01 -6.18
C ASN A 161 16.11 7.66 -7.67
N LYS A 162 15.34 6.65 -8.08
CA LYS A 162 15.22 6.25 -9.48
C LYS A 162 14.57 7.34 -10.36
N ARG A 163 13.58 8.06 -9.83
CA ARG A 163 12.95 9.20 -10.52
C ARG A 163 13.90 10.39 -10.63
N GLU A 164 14.58 10.75 -9.55
CA GLU A 164 15.55 11.83 -9.55
C GLU A 164 16.69 11.62 -10.56
N LEU A 165 17.18 10.36 -10.68
CA LEU A 165 18.21 10.03 -11.66
C LEU A 165 17.69 10.15 -13.09
N LYS A 166 16.44 9.78 -13.38
CA LYS A 166 15.85 9.94 -14.70
C LYS A 166 15.72 11.42 -15.08
N THR A 167 15.16 12.24 -14.18
CA THR A 167 15.01 13.68 -14.42
C THR A 167 16.35 14.37 -14.69
N LYS A 168 17.41 14.00 -13.97
CA LYS A 168 18.76 14.53 -14.20
C LYS A 168 19.31 14.13 -15.57
N ASN A 169 19.09 12.89 -16.00
CA ASN A 169 19.54 12.41 -17.30
C ASN A 169 18.79 13.08 -18.46
N GLU A 170 17.49 13.29 -18.32
CA GLU A 170 16.66 14.01 -19.30
C GLU A 170 17.11 15.47 -19.44
N SER A 171 17.37 16.16 -18.33
CA SER A 171 17.85 17.54 -18.31
C SER A 171 19.24 17.69 -18.94
N GLN A 172 20.11 16.67 -18.88
CA GLN A 172 21.43 16.66 -19.52
C GLN A 172 21.35 16.36 -21.01
N SER A 173 20.35 15.59 -21.46
CA SER A 173 20.18 15.26 -22.89
C SER A 173 19.55 16.42 -23.69
N GLU A 174 18.81 17.32 -23.02
CA GLU A 174 18.20 18.51 -23.65
C GLU A 174 19.20 19.69 -23.82
N ASN A 175 20.41 19.59 -23.30
CA ASN A 175 21.42 20.64 -23.42
C ASN A 175 22.75 20.12 -24.04
N PRO A 176 22.73 19.60 -25.29
CA PRO A 176 23.96 19.21 -26.00
C PRO A 176 24.65 20.44 -26.56
N GLY A 177 25.58 21.03 -25.79
CA GLY A 177 26.61 21.82 -26.41
C GLY A 177 26.33 23.31 -26.60
N LYS A 178 26.66 24.10 -25.60
CA LYS A 178 27.35 25.37 -25.82
C LYS A 178 28.79 25.19 -25.37
N THR A 179 29.59 24.59 -26.25
CA THR A 179 31.05 24.76 -26.20
C THR A 179 31.39 25.89 -27.14
N TYR A 180 31.81 27.02 -26.59
CA TYR A 180 32.51 28.05 -27.28
C TYR A 180 34.00 27.74 -27.33
#